data_4dfbfbe12f6a2ccaedaca24fad31c259
#
_entry.id   4dfbfbe12f6a2ccaedaca24fad31c259
#
_cell.length_a   1.000
_cell.length_b   1.000
_cell.length_c   1.000
_cell.angle_alpha   90.00
_cell.angle_beta   90.00
_cell.angle_gamma   90.00
#
_symmetry.space_group_name_H-M   'P 1'
#
loop_
_entity.id
_entity.type
_entity.pdbx_description
1 polymer ?
#
loop_
_entity_poly.entity_id
_entity_poly.type
_entity_poly.pdbx_seq_one_letter_code
_entity_poly.pdbx_strand_id
1 'polypeptide(L)'
;RALNAAKAGHTGTLDPLATGVLPLCFGAATKFSQLQLDAAKTYEAIAVLGTTTTTGDAEGDVVQRCDVDPAQLTPERLAAVQLQFSGPIRQVPPMHSALKKDGKALYEYARAGVTVERDARDVVIHALKLTLDHTNKAQVAIKIIVTCSKGTYIRTLGEDIGAALGCGAHLTFLRRIDTGGLGVERCVTLAQLEAMPEAERLASLQAPESLLAQHTRVTLDSDNTARFLSGLRRRGHWPDAEAVAVFSEAPVALLGVGHIKDGELVPDRLLSPLEIQQILEGTPHLQASGTLEKL
;
A
#
# COMPACT_ATOMS: atom_id res chain seq x y z
N ARG A 1 -3.26 -21.62 -3.91
CA ARG A 1 -3.93 -22.91 -3.58
C ARG A 1 -5.34 -22.66 -3.06
N ALA A 2 -5.52 -21.84 -2.02
CA ALA A 2 -6.85 -21.60 -1.41
C ALA A 2 -7.94 -21.16 -2.41
N LEU A 3 -7.59 -20.41 -3.44
CA LEU A 3 -8.50 -19.91 -4.49
C LEU A 3 -8.28 -20.57 -5.86
N ASN A 4 -7.38 -21.54 -5.98
CA ASN A 4 -7.01 -22.21 -7.24
C ASN A 4 -6.73 -21.23 -8.42
N ALA A 5 -6.15 -20.06 -8.11
CA ALA A 5 -5.90 -19.02 -9.09
C ALA A 5 -4.68 -19.35 -9.96
N ALA A 6 -4.82 -19.22 -11.28
CA ALA A 6 -3.72 -19.42 -12.23
C ALA A 6 -2.71 -18.26 -12.21
N LYS A 7 -3.17 -17.04 -11.92
CA LYS A 7 -2.34 -15.83 -11.85
C LYS A 7 -2.76 -14.97 -10.67
N ALA A 8 -1.78 -14.53 -9.90
CA ALA A 8 -1.97 -13.60 -8.80
C ALA A 8 -0.87 -12.53 -8.81
N GLY A 9 -1.19 -11.36 -8.31
CA GLY A 9 -0.26 -10.27 -8.04
C GLY A 9 -0.61 -9.62 -6.71
N HIS A 10 0.27 -8.78 -6.18
CA HIS A 10 0.02 -7.99 -4.98
C HIS A 10 0.35 -6.51 -5.22
N THR A 11 -0.18 -5.64 -4.37
CA THR A 11 -0.06 -4.19 -4.51
C THR A 11 0.92 -3.58 -3.50
N GLY A 12 2.03 -4.22 -3.30
CA GLY A 12 3.09 -3.77 -2.40
C GLY A 12 3.43 -4.81 -1.33
N THR A 13 4.67 -4.77 -0.87
CA THR A 13 5.18 -5.69 0.15
C THR A 13 4.86 -5.17 1.55
N LEU A 14 4.73 -6.07 2.51
CA LEU A 14 4.79 -5.80 3.94
C LEU A 14 6.15 -6.27 4.46
N ASP A 15 6.72 -5.53 5.42
CA ASP A 15 7.89 -5.99 6.16
C ASP A 15 7.54 -7.24 6.99
N PRO A 16 8.51 -8.10 7.37
CA PRO A 16 8.24 -9.30 8.18
C PRO A 16 7.48 -9.01 9.48
N LEU A 17 7.85 -7.96 10.20
CA LEU A 17 7.15 -7.49 11.40
C LEU A 17 5.71 -7.03 11.10
N ALA A 18 5.45 -6.55 9.87
CA ALA A 18 4.20 -5.85 9.55
C ALA A 18 3.03 -6.81 9.33
N THR A 19 1.86 -6.38 9.78
CA THR A 19 0.57 -7.00 9.53
C THR A 19 -0.35 -6.06 8.73
N GLY A 20 -1.59 -6.48 8.46
CA GLY A 20 -2.63 -5.62 7.90
C GLY A 20 -2.87 -5.80 6.41
N VAL A 21 -3.32 -4.75 5.76
CA VAL A 21 -3.86 -4.78 4.39
C VAL A 21 -2.81 -5.11 3.36
N LEU A 22 -3.01 -6.20 2.63
CA LEU A 22 -2.25 -6.54 1.42
C LEU A 22 -3.23 -6.98 0.33
N PRO A 23 -3.62 -6.08 -0.59
CA PRO A 23 -4.49 -6.47 -1.69
C PRO A 23 -3.81 -7.49 -2.61
N LEU A 24 -4.47 -8.61 -2.81
CA LEU A 24 -4.09 -9.63 -3.77
C LEU A 24 -5.02 -9.53 -4.98
N CYS A 25 -4.44 -9.33 -6.15
CA CYS A 25 -5.16 -9.18 -7.40
C CYS A 25 -5.13 -10.49 -8.17
N PHE A 26 -6.29 -10.91 -8.67
CA PHE A 26 -6.45 -12.11 -9.48
C PHE A 26 -7.04 -11.77 -10.85
N GLY A 27 -6.69 -12.52 -11.88
CA GLY A 27 -7.24 -12.34 -13.23
C GLY A 27 -7.13 -10.89 -13.73
N ALA A 28 -8.23 -10.34 -14.19
CA ALA A 28 -8.33 -8.97 -14.73
C ALA A 28 -7.89 -7.88 -13.74
N ALA A 29 -8.09 -8.08 -12.43
CA ALA A 29 -7.67 -7.13 -11.39
C ALA A 29 -6.15 -6.88 -11.39
N THR A 30 -5.33 -7.84 -11.88
CA THR A 30 -3.87 -7.66 -12.00
C THR A 30 -3.49 -6.50 -12.91
N LYS A 31 -4.36 -6.09 -13.82
CA LYS A 31 -4.15 -4.93 -14.71
C LYS A 31 -4.11 -3.61 -13.93
N PHE A 32 -4.78 -3.55 -12.80
CA PHE A 32 -4.90 -2.34 -11.97
C PHE A 32 -4.01 -2.34 -10.73
N SER A 33 -3.25 -3.42 -10.51
CA SER A 33 -2.38 -3.55 -9.33
C SER A 33 -1.37 -2.40 -9.18
N GLN A 34 -0.85 -1.87 -10.30
CA GLN A 34 0.11 -0.76 -10.30
C GLN A 34 -0.49 0.52 -9.69
N LEU A 35 -1.78 0.79 -9.93
CA LEU A 35 -2.46 1.97 -9.40
C LEU A 35 -2.48 1.96 -7.87
N GLN A 36 -2.64 0.79 -7.27
CA GLN A 36 -2.59 0.62 -5.83
C GLN A 36 -1.16 0.67 -5.25
N LEU A 37 -0.14 0.32 -6.04
CA LEU A 37 1.26 0.52 -5.64
C LEU A 37 1.56 2.00 -5.41
N ASP A 38 0.99 2.86 -6.23
CA ASP A 38 1.20 4.31 -6.18
C ASP A 38 0.29 5.03 -5.16
N ALA A 39 -0.78 4.38 -4.71
CA ALA A 39 -1.73 4.95 -3.76
C ALA A 39 -1.09 5.27 -2.40
N ALA A 40 -1.66 6.24 -1.68
CA ALA A 40 -1.31 6.51 -0.29
C ALA A 40 -1.63 5.31 0.61
N LYS A 41 -0.87 5.17 1.70
CA LYS A 41 -1.04 4.10 2.69
C LYS A 41 -1.14 4.68 4.08
N THR A 42 -1.99 4.09 4.90
CA THR A 42 -2.09 4.46 6.32
C THR A 42 -1.58 3.31 7.18
N TYR A 43 -0.74 3.65 8.13
CA TYR A 43 -0.14 2.70 9.07
C TYR A 43 -0.45 3.09 10.51
N GLU A 44 -0.58 2.07 11.34
CA GLU A 44 -0.49 2.15 12.78
C GLU A 44 0.83 1.48 13.21
N ALA A 45 1.61 2.16 14.04
CA ALA A 45 2.86 1.62 14.56
C ALA A 45 3.06 1.99 16.03
N ILE A 46 3.84 1.17 16.74
CA ILE A 46 4.33 1.47 18.09
C ILE A 46 5.86 1.52 18.00
N ALA A 47 6.41 2.65 18.40
CA ALA A 47 7.85 2.87 18.51
C ALA A 47 8.26 2.93 19.99
N VAL A 48 9.09 1.99 20.41
CA VAL A 48 9.71 1.98 21.75
C VAL A 48 10.89 2.94 21.72
N LEU A 49 10.88 3.89 22.65
CA LEU A 49 11.90 4.90 22.81
C LEU A 49 13.10 4.40 23.63
N GLY A 50 14.25 5.03 23.45
CA GLY A 50 15.47 4.73 24.22
C GLY A 50 16.25 3.50 23.71
N THR A 51 15.86 2.90 22.60
CA THR A 51 16.61 1.77 22.03
C THR A 51 16.56 1.85 20.50
N THR A 52 17.71 1.75 19.84
CA THR A 52 17.82 1.60 18.40
C THR A 52 18.28 0.20 18.04
N THR A 53 17.90 -0.29 16.87
CA THR A 53 18.25 -1.62 16.38
C THR A 53 18.82 -1.57 14.97
N THR A 54 19.47 -2.64 14.54
CA THR A 54 20.08 -2.74 13.20
C THR A 54 19.09 -2.67 12.05
N THR A 55 17.81 -3.02 12.30
CA THR A 55 16.74 -3.04 11.29
C THR A 55 15.73 -1.90 11.45
N GLY A 56 15.84 -1.11 12.55
CA GLY A 56 14.83 -0.10 12.92
C GLY A 56 13.53 -0.69 13.46
N ASP A 57 13.50 -2.01 13.71
CA ASP A 57 12.38 -2.74 14.31
C ASP A 57 12.86 -3.79 15.33
N ALA A 58 11.94 -4.50 15.95
CA ALA A 58 12.22 -5.47 17.00
C ALA A 58 12.91 -6.76 16.52
N GLU A 59 13.05 -6.97 15.20
CA GLU A 59 13.73 -8.15 14.64
C GLU A 59 15.26 -7.94 14.57
N GLY A 60 15.75 -6.70 14.72
CA GLY A 60 17.18 -6.39 14.67
C GLY A 60 17.88 -6.45 16.03
N ASP A 61 19.20 -6.61 15.99
CA ASP A 61 20.04 -6.52 17.18
C ASP A 61 20.07 -5.10 17.73
N VAL A 62 20.13 -4.96 19.05
CA VAL A 62 20.24 -3.66 19.72
C VAL A 62 21.58 -3.01 19.38
N VAL A 63 21.53 -1.77 18.87
CA VAL A 63 22.72 -0.95 18.54
C VAL A 63 23.05 0.01 19.66
N GLN A 64 22.03 0.68 20.21
CA GLN A 64 22.22 1.70 21.26
C GLN A 64 21.05 1.67 22.24
N ARG A 65 21.36 2.00 23.49
CA ARG A 65 20.38 2.30 24.55
C ARG A 65 20.61 3.69 25.09
N CYS A 66 19.51 4.36 25.40
CA CYS A 66 19.49 5.71 25.99
C CYS A 66 18.37 5.76 27.02
N ASP A 67 18.60 6.42 28.15
CA ASP A 67 17.54 6.64 29.12
C ASP A 67 16.49 7.60 28.57
N VAL A 68 15.24 7.31 28.87
CA VAL A 68 14.08 8.11 28.45
C VAL A 68 13.41 8.67 29.71
N ASP A 69 13.37 9.99 29.83
CA ASP A 69 12.57 10.64 30.84
C ASP A 69 11.14 10.88 30.33
N PRO A 70 10.13 10.13 30.83
CA PRO A 70 8.76 10.29 30.37
C PRO A 70 8.20 11.70 30.62
N ALA A 71 8.72 12.45 31.62
CA ALA A 71 8.25 13.78 31.90
C ALA A 71 8.58 14.79 30.78
N GLN A 72 9.59 14.49 29.95
CA GLN A 72 9.95 15.31 28.81
C GLN A 72 9.10 15.05 27.57
N LEU A 73 8.28 14.00 27.56
CA LEU A 73 7.39 13.65 26.44
C LEU A 73 6.03 14.37 26.58
N THR A 74 6.09 15.68 26.69
CA THR A 74 4.86 16.48 26.81
C THR A 74 4.06 16.51 25.51
N PRO A 75 2.74 16.77 25.56
CA PRO A 75 1.92 16.92 24.36
C PRO A 75 2.48 17.95 23.37
N GLU A 76 3.03 19.07 23.89
CA GLU A 76 3.62 20.15 23.10
C GLU A 76 4.87 19.67 22.35
N ARG A 77 5.74 18.87 23.01
CA ARG A 77 6.92 18.30 22.37
C ARG A 77 6.56 17.29 21.30
N LEU A 78 5.59 16.42 21.57
CA LEU A 78 5.08 15.48 20.56
C LEU A 78 4.46 16.23 19.38
N ALA A 79 3.69 17.31 19.62
CA ALA A 79 3.12 18.12 18.57
C ALA A 79 4.20 18.83 17.72
N ALA A 80 5.27 19.32 18.33
CA ALA A 80 6.39 19.93 17.60
C ALA A 80 7.10 18.90 16.69
N VAL A 81 7.37 17.71 17.18
CA VAL A 81 7.96 16.62 16.39
C VAL A 81 6.99 16.15 15.29
N GLN A 82 5.70 16.03 15.59
CA GLN A 82 4.67 15.72 14.59
C GLN A 82 4.67 16.74 13.45
N LEU A 83 4.76 18.04 13.75
CA LEU A 83 4.83 19.10 12.75
C LEU A 83 6.10 18.98 11.89
N GLN A 84 7.25 18.68 12.51
CA GLN A 84 8.53 18.52 11.82
C GLN A 84 8.50 17.41 10.75
N PHE A 85 7.77 16.32 11.02
CA PHE A 85 7.69 15.17 10.10
C PHE A 85 6.40 15.14 9.29
N SER A 86 5.62 16.21 9.23
CA SER A 86 4.42 16.34 8.39
C SER A 86 4.74 17.07 7.08
N GLY A 87 4.04 16.70 5.99
CA GLY A 87 4.28 17.23 4.65
C GLY A 87 5.44 16.57 3.92
N PRO A 88 6.09 17.27 2.98
CA PRO A 88 7.25 16.74 2.25
C PRO A 88 8.46 16.57 3.18
N ILE A 89 9.02 15.36 3.19
CA ILE A 89 10.25 15.04 3.95
C ILE A 89 11.21 14.23 3.08
N ARG A 90 12.47 14.17 3.49
CA ARG A 90 13.47 13.32 2.87
C ARG A 90 13.86 12.18 3.79
N GLN A 91 13.83 10.96 3.28
CA GLN A 91 14.24 9.75 4.00
C GLN A 91 15.38 9.04 3.29
N VAL A 92 16.38 8.59 4.03
CA VAL A 92 17.36 7.61 3.54
C VAL A 92 16.74 6.21 3.70
N PRO A 93 16.51 5.46 2.62
CA PRO A 93 15.95 4.12 2.72
C PRO A 93 16.78 3.19 3.60
N PRO A 94 16.18 2.31 4.42
CA PRO A 94 16.94 1.40 5.26
C PRO A 94 17.66 0.35 4.42
N MET A 95 18.79 -0.17 4.94
CA MET A 95 19.52 -1.27 4.30
C MET A 95 18.66 -2.54 4.15
N HIS A 96 17.78 -2.79 5.13
CA HIS A 96 16.81 -3.89 5.10
C HIS A 96 15.58 -3.51 4.27
N SER A 97 15.77 -3.29 2.95
CA SER A 97 14.70 -2.98 1.99
C SER A 97 14.84 -3.74 0.69
N ALA A 98 13.75 -3.83 -0.07
CA ALA A 98 13.71 -4.48 -1.39
C ALA A 98 14.20 -3.55 -2.53
N LEU A 99 14.64 -2.33 -2.22
CA LEU A 99 15.24 -1.44 -3.20
C LEU A 99 16.49 -2.09 -3.79
N LYS A 100 16.67 -1.94 -5.10
CA LYS A 100 17.82 -2.50 -5.79
C LYS A 100 18.91 -1.45 -6.01
N LYS A 101 20.16 -1.84 -5.76
CA LYS A 101 21.36 -1.15 -6.18
C LYS A 101 22.23 -2.13 -6.96
N ASP A 102 22.67 -1.76 -8.15
CA ASP A 102 23.46 -2.63 -9.05
C ASP A 102 22.79 -4.00 -9.32
N GLY A 103 21.45 -4.00 -9.46
CA GLY A 103 20.65 -5.19 -9.74
C GLY A 103 20.35 -6.09 -8.54
N LYS A 104 20.98 -5.85 -7.37
CA LYS A 104 20.83 -6.62 -6.14
C LYS A 104 20.03 -5.85 -5.10
N ALA A 105 19.15 -6.52 -4.35
CA ALA A 105 18.35 -5.86 -3.32
C ALA A 105 19.20 -5.43 -2.11
N LEU A 106 18.87 -4.30 -1.49
CA LEU A 106 19.64 -3.75 -0.35
C LEU A 106 19.69 -4.74 0.83
N TYR A 107 18.60 -5.47 1.10
CA TYR A 107 18.60 -6.47 2.19
C TYR A 107 19.61 -7.62 1.95
N GLU A 108 19.97 -7.91 0.71
CA GLU A 108 20.98 -8.93 0.40
C GLU A 108 22.39 -8.44 0.73
N TYR A 109 22.67 -7.15 0.52
CA TYR A 109 23.91 -6.51 0.98
C TYR A 109 23.96 -6.49 2.52
N ALA A 110 22.85 -6.11 3.17
CA ALA A 110 22.77 -6.07 4.63
C ALA A 110 23.08 -7.45 5.25
N ARG A 111 22.48 -8.52 4.71
CA ARG A 111 22.74 -9.91 5.15
C ARG A 111 24.19 -10.35 4.92
N ALA A 112 24.85 -9.78 3.94
CA ALA A 112 26.28 -10.04 3.69
C ALA A 112 27.20 -9.14 4.55
N GLY A 113 26.66 -8.32 5.47
CA GLY A 113 27.43 -7.38 6.29
C GLY A 113 27.99 -6.19 5.50
N VAL A 114 27.50 -5.94 4.30
CA VAL A 114 27.96 -4.86 3.43
C VAL A 114 27.00 -3.69 3.52
N THR A 115 27.49 -2.53 3.92
CA THR A 115 26.75 -1.27 3.87
C THR A 115 27.02 -0.58 2.54
N VAL A 116 25.97 -0.17 1.83
CA VAL A 116 26.04 0.60 0.60
C VAL A 116 25.42 1.98 0.80
N GLU A 117 25.99 2.97 0.12
CA GLU A 117 25.45 4.33 0.12
C GLU A 117 24.08 4.36 -0.54
N ARG A 118 23.16 5.11 0.05
CA ARG A 118 21.78 5.25 -0.41
C ARG A 118 21.41 6.72 -0.46
N ASP A 119 20.88 7.13 -1.59
CA ASP A 119 20.38 8.49 -1.75
C ASP A 119 19.10 8.70 -0.96
N ALA A 120 18.98 9.85 -0.30
CA ALA A 120 17.75 10.27 0.31
C ALA A 120 16.68 10.48 -0.77
N ARG A 121 15.44 10.07 -0.46
CA ARG A 121 14.29 10.17 -1.36
C ARG A 121 13.22 11.07 -0.77
N ASP A 122 12.56 11.81 -1.65
CA ASP A 122 11.44 12.64 -1.27
C ASP A 122 10.20 11.76 -1.07
N VAL A 123 9.55 11.91 0.08
CA VAL A 123 8.27 11.29 0.42
C VAL A 123 7.36 12.34 1.06
N VAL A 124 6.06 12.06 1.08
CA VAL A 124 5.07 12.97 1.67
C VAL A 124 4.33 12.29 2.80
N ILE A 125 4.34 12.90 3.95
CA ILE A 125 3.51 12.53 5.08
C ILE A 125 2.24 13.38 5.04
N HIS A 126 1.15 12.78 4.55
CA HIS A 126 -0.13 13.49 4.38
C HIS A 126 -0.82 13.78 5.70
N ALA A 127 -0.69 12.87 6.66
CA ALA A 127 -1.18 13.03 8.03
C ALA A 127 -0.28 12.25 8.98
N LEU A 128 -0.01 12.83 10.13
CA LEU A 128 0.75 12.18 11.21
C LEU A 128 0.09 12.49 12.54
N LYS A 129 -0.08 11.50 13.38
CA LYS A 129 -0.53 11.64 14.76
C LYS A 129 0.39 10.85 15.68
N LEU A 130 0.96 11.54 16.67
CA LEU A 130 1.80 10.96 17.70
C LEU A 130 1.08 11.04 19.05
N THR A 131 1.06 9.94 19.78
CA THR A 131 0.53 9.88 21.15
C THR A 131 1.38 8.96 22.00
N LEU A 132 1.44 9.19 23.29
CA LEU A 132 2.05 8.20 24.20
C LEU A 132 1.28 6.90 24.15
N ASP A 133 2.01 5.79 24.10
CA ASP A 133 1.44 4.46 24.26
C ASP A 133 1.56 4.00 25.71
N HIS A 134 0.44 3.70 26.33
CA HIS A 134 0.37 3.26 27.73
C HIS A 134 0.03 1.76 27.87
N THR A 135 0.04 1.02 26.76
CA THR A 135 -0.33 -0.41 26.77
C THR A 135 0.72 -1.27 27.46
N ASN A 136 2.00 -0.92 27.31
CA ASN A 136 3.12 -1.60 27.98
C ASN A 136 3.78 -0.66 29.00
N LYS A 137 3.55 -0.91 30.28
CA LYS A 137 4.13 -0.08 31.38
C LYS A 137 5.63 -0.29 31.59
N ALA A 138 6.21 -1.32 31.01
CA ALA A 138 7.63 -1.63 31.17
C ALA A 138 8.55 -0.80 30.23
N GLN A 139 7.98 -0.17 29.21
CA GLN A 139 8.72 0.56 28.21
C GLN A 139 8.02 1.88 27.88
N VAL A 140 8.79 2.94 27.67
CA VAL A 140 8.26 4.20 27.17
C VAL A 140 8.11 4.08 25.66
N ALA A 141 6.90 4.24 25.16
CA ALA A 141 6.61 4.09 23.75
C ALA A 141 5.65 5.17 23.23
N ILE A 142 5.68 5.39 21.93
CA ILE A 142 4.74 6.24 21.22
C ILE A 142 3.96 5.42 20.20
N LYS A 143 2.68 5.73 20.10
CA LYS A 143 1.80 5.26 19.03
C LYS A 143 1.87 6.26 17.88
N ILE A 144 2.09 5.77 16.68
CA ILE A 144 2.19 6.51 15.44
C ILE A 144 1.02 6.08 14.54
N ILE A 145 0.17 7.02 14.13
CA ILE A 145 -0.78 6.85 13.03
C ILE A 145 -0.31 7.76 11.91
N VAL A 146 0.01 7.17 10.75
CA VAL A 146 0.58 7.95 9.63
C VAL A 146 -0.06 7.56 8.32
N THR A 147 -0.49 8.58 7.54
CA THR A 147 -0.87 8.45 6.14
C THR A 147 0.24 9.05 5.28
N CYS A 148 0.80 8.28 4.36
CA CYS A 148 1.98 8.68 3.60
C CYS A 148 1.94 8.23 2.14
N SER A 149 2.77 8.86 1.33
CA SER A 149 2.99 8.48 -0.07
C SER A 149 3.69 7.12 -0.20
N LYS A 150 3.65 6.55 -1.39
CA LYS A 150 4.45 5.37 -1.72
C LYS A 150 5.94 5.59 -1.40
N GLY A 151 6.63 4.51 -1.06
CA GLY A 151 8.08 4.54 -0.82
C GLY A 151 8.50 5.05 0.55
N THR A 152 7.56 5.45 1.40
CA THR A 152 7.83 5.84 2.79
C THR A 152 8.14 4.60 3.65
N TYR A 153 9.25 4.65 4.37
CA TYR A 153 9.65 3.62 5.33
C TYR A 153 9.25 4.02 6.75
N ILE A 154 8.28 3.30 7.31
CA ILE A 154 7.75 3.64 8.64
C ILE A 154 8.79 3.34 9.73
N ARG A 155 9.66 2.36 9.53
CA ARG A 155 10.81 2.10 10.42
C ARG A 155 11.74 3.30 10.48
N THR A 156 12.14 3.84 9.35
CA THR A 156 12.97 5.06 9.28
C THR A 156 12.25 6.25 9.92
N LEU A 157 10.94 6.42 9.68
CA LEU A 157 10.16 7.47 10.34
C LEU A 157 10.17 7.32 11.86
N GLY A 158 10.05 6.10 12.37
CA GLY A 158 10.14 5.82 13.82
C GLY A 158 11.52 6.15 14.40
N GLU A 159 12.60 5.78 13.69
CA GLU A 159 13.97 6.13 14.08
C GLU A 159 14.19 7.64 14.07
N ASP A 160 13.76 8.35 13.02
CA ASP A 160 13.89 9.80 12.88
C ASP A 160 13.12 10.56 13.99
N ILE A 161 11.90 10.11 14.30
CA ILE A 161 11.10 10.65 15.41
C ILE A 161 11.82 10.41 16.75
N GLY A 162 12.35 9.20 16.99
CA GLY A 162 13.12 8.90 18.19
C GLY A 162 14.38 9.74 18.32
N ALA A 163 15.07 10.00 17.23
CA ALA A 163 16.22 10.89 17.17
C ALA A 163 15.83 12.34 17.49
N ALA A 164 14.74 12.85 16.94
CA ALA A 164 14.20 14.20 17.24
C ALA A 164 13.75 14.33 18.70
N LEU A 165 13.31 13.26 19.33
CA LEU A 165 13.02 13.18 20.77
C LEU A 165 14.30 13.04 21.61
N GLY A 166 15.47 12.85 20.98
CA GLY A 166 16.77 12.80 21.65
C GLY A 166 17.16 11.46 22.28
N CYS A 167 16.40 10.40 22.06
CA CYS A 167 16.61 9.11 22.73
C CYS A 167 16.73 7.91 21.78
N GLY A 168 16.43 8.09 20.47
CA GLY A 168 16.31 7.00 19.52
C GLY A 168 15.05 6.16 19.72
N ALA A 169 14.69 5.36 18.73
CA ALA A 169 13.55 4.46 18.78
C ALA A 169 13.71 3.29 17.80
N HIS A 170 12.89 2.25 17.98
CA HIS A 170 12.66 1.19 17.00
C HIS A 170 11.19 0.74 17.05
N LEU A 171 10.67 0.20 15.96
CA LEU A 171 9.29 -0.28 15.92
C LEU A 171 9.16 -1.66 16.57
N THR A 172 8.16 -1.82 17.44
CA THR A 172 7.77 -3.13 18.00
C THR A 172 6.45 -3.63 17.43
N PHE A 173 5.70 -2.75 16.77
CA PHE A 173 4.45 -3.07 16.09
C PHE A 173 4.34 -2.22 14.83
N LEU A 174 3.88 -2.85 13.74
CA LEU A 174 3.57 -2.19 12.48
C LEU A 174 2.37 -2.86 11.82
N ARG A 175 1.37 -2.08 11.48
CA ARG A 175 0.17 -2.56 10.78
C ARG A 175 -0.25 -1.59 9.71
N ARG A 176 -0.37 -2.05 8.46
CA ARG A 176 -0.99 -1.25 7.41
C ARG A 176 -2.51 -1.35 7.55
N ILE A 177 -3.17 -0.25 7.88
CA ILE A 177 -4.61 -0.21 8.13
C ILE A 177 -5.42 0.23 6.92
N ASP A 178 -4.78 0.89 5.93
CA ASP A 178 -5.41 1.28 4.66
C ASP A 178 -4.38 1.34 3.53
N THR A 179 -4.82 1.04 2.31
CA THR A 179 -4.10 1.32 1.06
C THR A 179 -5.08 1.69 -0.04
N GLY A 180 -5.03 2.95 -0.50
CA GLY A 180 -5.86 3.44 -1.59
C GLY A 180 -7.37 3.33 -1.34
N GLY A 181 -7.82 3.47 -0.08
CA GLY A 181 -9.22 3.35 0.33
C GLY A 181 -9.67 1.91 0.60
N LEU A 182 -8.75 0.94 0.58
CA LEU A 182 -9.01 -0.42 1.02
C LEU A 182 -8.59 -0.55 2.48
N GLY A 183 -9.54 -0.48 3.39
CA GLY A 183 -9.32 -0.57 4.82
C GLY A 183 -9.20 -2.01 5.34
N VAL A 184 -8.56 -2.16 6.48
CA VAL A 184 -8.29 -3.47 7.12
C VAL A 184 -9.56 -4.22 7.53
N GLU A 185 -10.65 -3.51 7.76
CA GLU A 185 -11.98 -4.08 8.10
C GLU A 185 -12.60 -4.90 6.96
N ARG A 186 -12.10 -4.69 5.73
CA ARG A 186 -12.53 -5.43 4.53
C ARG A 186 -11.65 -6.63 4.23
N CYS A 187 -10.65 -6.90 5.06
CA CYS A 187 -9.69 -7.97 4.87
C CYS A 187 -10.12 -9.25 5.56
N VAL A 188 -9.74 -10.38 4.96
CA VAL A 188 -9.78 -11.70 5.58
C VAL A 188 -8.35 -12.17 5.86
N THR A 189 -8.13 -12.84 6.98
CA THR A 189 -6.84 -13.47 7.26
C THR A 189 -6.69 -14.76 6.45
N LEU A 190 -5.45 -15.20 6.23
CA LEU A 190 -5.19 -16.47 5.55
C LEU A 190 -5.86 -17.64 6.28
N ALA A 191 -5.80 -17.66 7.61
CA ALA A 191 -6.44 -18.70 8.42
C ALA A 191 -7.97 -18.70 8.26
N GLN A 192 -8.62 -17.53 8.24
CA GLN A 192 -10.04 -17.43 7.94
C GLN A 192 -10.36 -17.93 6.54
N LEU A 193 -9.59 -17.48 5.53
CA LEU A 193 -9.79 -17.91 4.15
C LEU A 193 -9.65 -19.43 3.98
N GLU A 194 -8.67 -20.06 4.64
CA GLU A 194 -8.45 -21.51 4.61
C GLU A 194 -9.57 -22.29 5.30
N ALA A 195 -10.16 -21.72 6.35
CA ALA A 195 -11.28 -22.32 7.07
C ALA A 195 -12.63 -22.20 6.33
N MET A 196 -12.78 -21.28 5.38
CA MET A 196 -14.01 -21.09 4.62
C MET A 196 -14.28 -22.23 3.64
N PRO A 197 -15.53 -22.66 3.43
CA PRO A 197 -15.95 -23.46 2.28
C PRO A 197 -15.58 -22.76 0.95
N GLU A 198 -15.39 -23.51 -0.12
CA GLU A 198 -14.95 -22.96 -1.41
C GLU A 198 -15.87 -21.85 -1.93
N ALA A 199 -17.17 -22.03 -1.84
CA ALA A 199 -18.16 -21.04 -2.28
C ALA A 199 -18.02 -19.71 -1.51
N GLU A 200 -17.77 -19.77 -0.20
CA GLU A 200 -17.58 -18.58 0.63
C GLU A 200 -16.25 -17.89 0.33
N ARG A 201 -15.18 -18.67 0.06
CA ARG A 201 -13.89 -18.11 -0.37
C ARG A 201 -14.03 -17.30 -1.66
N LEU A 202 -14.78 -17.82 -2.62
CA LEU A 202 -15.04 -17.13 -3.89
C LEU A 202 -15.89 -15.88 -3.67
N ALA A 203 -16.92 -15.97 -2.81
CA ALA A 203 -17.76 -14.82 -2.45
C ALA A 203 -17.03 -13.74 -1.67
N SER A 204 -15.89 -14.06 -1.03
CA SER A 204 -15.05 -13.06 -0.33
C SER A 204 -14.22 -12.19 -1.28
N LEU A 205 -14.12 -12.54 -2.56
CA LEU A 205 -13.44 -11.76 -3.56
C LEU A 205 -14.20 -10.45 -3.84
N GLN A 206 -13.46 -9.36 -3.89
CA GLN A 206 -14.02 -8.06 -4.24
C GLN A 206 -13.91 -7.85 -5.76
N ALA A 207 -14.87 -7.11 -6.31
CA ALA A 207 -14.83 -6.72 -7.70
C ALA A 207 -13.59 -5.83 -8.00
N PRO A 208 -13.02 -5.90 -9.22
CA PRO A 208 -11.84 -5.11 -9.60
C PRO A 208 -12.00 -3.60 -9.40
N GLU A 209 -13.24 -3.09 -9.46
CA GLU A 209 -13.59 -1.69 -9.19
C GLU A 209 -13.19 -1.22 -7.78
N SER A 210 -13.07 -2.14 -6.84
CA SER A 210 -12.61 -1.82 -5.47
C SER A 210 -11.21 -1.22 -5.44
N LEU A 211 -10.37 -1.55 -6.43
CA LEU A 211 -9.03 -0.96 -6.60
C LEU A 211 -9.08 0.50 -7.10
N LEU A 212 -10.23 0.95 -7.56
CA LEU A 212 -10.44 2.24 -8.23
C LEU A 212 -11.36 3.18 -7.42
N ALA A 213 -11.60 2.88 -6.15
CA ALA A 213 -12.55 3.60 -5.31
C ALA A 213 -12.27 5.11 -5.19
N GLN A 214 -11.02 5.53 -5.37
CA GLN A 214 -10.61 6.94 -5.31
C GLN A 214 -10.53 7.63 -6.68
N HIS A 215 -10.81 6.89 -7.78
CA HIS A 215 -10.78 7.45 -9.12
C HIS A 215 -12.12 8.13 -9.46
N THR A 216 -12.04 9.27 -10.11
CA THR A 216 -13.24 9.91 -10.68
C THR A 216 -13.89 8.98 -11.69
N ARG A 217 -15.21 8.77 -11.55
CA ARG A 217 -15.97 7.92 -12.44
C ARG A 217 -16.39 8.67 -13.70
N VAL A 218 -16.16 8.06 -14.86
CA VAL A 218 -16.68 8.47 -16.16
C VAL A 218 -17.57 7.38 -16.71
N THR A 219 -18.77 7.73 -17.16
CA THR A 219 -19.71 6.76 -17.78
C THR A 219 -19.87 7.09 -19.24
N LEU A 220 -19.82 6.09 -20.11
CA LEU A 220 -19.94 6.20 -21.56
C LEU A 220 -21.19 5.47 -22.05
N ASP A 221 -21.87 6.07 -23.04
CA ASP A 221 -22.90 5.39 -23.82
C ASP A 221 -22.34 4.24 -24.66
N SER A 222 -23.20 3.50 -25.37
CA SER A 222 -22.79 2.30 -26.12
C SER A 222 -21.79 2.59 -27.23
N ASP A 223 -21.98 3.70 -27.99
CA ASP A 223 -21.12 4.05 -29.10
C ASP A 223 -19.73 4.49 -28.61
N ASN A 224 -19.69 5.32 -27.58
CA ASN A 224 -18.45 5.75 -26.96
C ASN A 224 -17.74 4.60 -26.25
N THR A 225 -18.47 3.66 -25.65
CA THR A 225 -17.94 2.43 -25.05
C THR A 225 -17.19 1.59 -26.08
N ALA A 226 -17.79 1.29 -27.24
CA ALA A 226 -17.15 0.49 -28.28
C ALA A 226 -15.86 1.13 -28.81
N ARG A 227 -15.89 2.44 -29.01
CA ARG A 227 -14.70 3.21 -29.45
C ARG A 227 -13.62 3.29 -28.39
N PHE A 228 -13.99 3.48 -27.12
CA PHE A 228 -13.05 3.51 -26.01
C PHE A 228 -12.33 2.15 -25.85
N LEU A 229 -13.06 1.05 -25.91
CA LEU A 229 -12.50 -0.30 -25.86
C LEU A 229 -11.59 -0.63 -27.05
N SER A 230 -11.77 0.07 -28.18
CA SER A 230 -10.85 0.00 -29.33
C SER A 230 -9.61 0.88 -29.15
N GLY A 231 -9.40 1.49 -28.00
CA GLY A 231 -8.26 2.37 -27.73
C GLY A 231 -8.38 3.80 -28.26
N LEU A 232 -9.57 4.19 -28.75
CA LEU A 232 -9.78 5.52 -29.32
C LEU A 232 -10.10 6.55 -28.22
N ARG A 233 -9.47 7.72 -28.30
CA ARG A 233 -9.80 8.87 -27.45
C ARG A 233 -11.25 9.29 -27.64
N ARG A 234 -11.88 9.79 -26.58
CA ARG A 234 -13.26 10.30 -26.62
C ARG A 234 -13.27 11.78 -26.21
N ARG A 235 -13.98 12.60 -26.97
CA ARG A 235 -14.24 13.99 -26.62
C ARG A 235 -15.53 14.11 -25.82
N GLY A 236 -15.51 14.96 -24.79
CA GLY A 236 -16.66 15.23 -23.93
C GLY A 236 -16.44 16.45 -23.07
N HIS A 237 -17.39 16.72 -22.19
CA HIS A 237 -17.35 17.85 -21.26
C HIS A 237 -16.87 17.41 -19.86
N TRP A 238 -15.69 16.81 -19.81
CA TRP A 238 -15.09 16.37 -18.54
C TRP A 238 -13.98 17.34 -18.12
N PRO A 239 -13.87 17.68 -16.83
CA PRO A 239 -12.72 18.40 -16.33
C PRO A 239 -11.45 17.53 -16.44
N ASP A 240 -10.31 18.16 -16.56
CA ASP A 240 -9.02 17.46 -16.57
C ASP A 240 -8.85 16.62 -15.29
N ALA A 241 -8.37 15.39 -15.47
CA ALA A 241 -8.14 14.46 -14.38
C ALA A 241 -7.01 13.49 -14.75
N GLU A 242 -6.04 13.32 -13.83
CA GLU A 242 -4.89 12.45 -14.04
C GLU A 242 -5.26 10.95 -14.09
N ALA A 243 -6.35 10.58 -13.42
CA ALA A 243 -6.82 9.21 -13.39
C ALA A 243 -8.34 9.12 -13.23
N VAL A 244 -8.98 8.38 -14.13
CA VAL A 244 -10.42 8.12 -14.09
C VAL A 244 -10.72 6.63 -14.26
N ALA A 245 -11.77 6.17 -13.60
CA ALA A 245 -12.35 4.85 -13.81
C ALA A 245 -13.50 4.98 -14.82
N VAL A 246 -13.42 4.24 -15.93
CA VAL A 246 -14.35 4.36 -17.06
C VAL A 246 -15.32 3.18 -17.05
N PHE A 247 -16.60 3.49 -17.13
CA PHE A 247 -17.71 2.53 -17.11
C PHE A 247 -18.59 2.67 -18.33
N SER A 248 -19.25 1.59 -18.74
CA SER A 248 -20.39 1.63 -19.64
C SER A 248 -21.66 2.02 -18.89
N GLU A 249 -22.63 2.60 -19.62
CA GLU A 249 -23.95 2.96 -19.08
C GLU A 249 -24.87 1.74 -18.96
N ALA A 250 -24.91 0.90 -19.99
CA ALA A 250 -25.80 -0.27 -20.06
C ALA A 250 -25.17 -1.42 -20.87
N PRO A 251 -24.89 -2.57 -20.23
CA PRO A 251 -24.90 -2.79 -18.78
C PRO A 251 -23.84 -1.95 -18.08
N VAL A 252 -24.05 -1.60 -16.84
CA VAL A 252 -23.03 -0.90 -16.05
C VAL A 252 -21.87 -1.84 -15.79
N ALA A 253 -20.72 -1.59 -16.42
CA ALA A 253 -19.52 -2.41 -16.29
C ALA A 253 -18.27 -1.55 -16.33
N LEU A 254 -17.24 -1.94 -15.56
CA LEU A 254 -15.92 -1.35 -15.68
C LEU A 254 -15.31 -1.69 -17.04
N LEU A 255 -14.88 -0.68 -17.79
CA LEU A 255 -14.21 -0.80 -19.08
C LEU A 255 -12.68 -0.73 -18.94
N GLY A 256 -12.21 0.01 -17.93
CA GLY A 256 -10.80 0.24 -17.69
C GLY A 256 -10.55 1.57 -16.98
N VAL A 257 -9.34 2.07 -17.14
CA VAL A 257 -8.91 3.37 -16.62
C VAL A 257 -8.32 4.23 -17.73
N GLY A 258 -8.36 5.54 -17.52
CA GLY A 258 -7.80 6.53 -18.40
C GLY A 258 -7.49 7.81 -17.67
N HIS A 259 -7.12 8.83 -18.41
CA HIS A 259 -6.98 10.21 -17.93
C HIS A 259 -7.75 11.18 -18.84
N ILE A 260 -8.04 12.36 -18.33
CA ILE A 260 -8.72 13.41 -19.10
C ILE A 260 -7.76 14.58 -19.23
N LYS A 261 -7.57 15.03 -20.46
CA LYS A 261 -6.79 16.21 -20.78
C LYS A 261 -7.44 17.00 -21.91
N ASP A 262 -7.62 18.29 -21.70
CA ASP A 262 -8.22 19.22 -22.68
C ASP A 262 -9.59 18.73 -23.19
N GLY A 263 -10.42 18.14 -22.30
CA GLY A 263 -11.72 17.56 -22.63
C GLY A 263 -11.66 16.27 -23.43
N GLU A 264 -10.49 15.65 -23.57
CA GLU A 264 -10.32 14.34 -24.19
C GLU A 264 -10.06 13.26 -23.13
N LEU A 265 -10.91 12.24 -23.10
CA LEU A 265 -10.68 10.99 -22.37
C LEU A 265 -9.75 10.10 -23.16
N VAL A 266 -8.59 9.82 -22.60
CA VAL A 266 -7.53 8.98 -23.19
C VAL A 266 -7.49 7.65 -22.44
N PRO A 267 -7.63 6.49 -23.11
CA PRO A 267 -7.52 5.20 -22.47
C PRO A 267 -6.06 4.88 -22.08
N ASP A 268 -5.86 4.45 -20.83
CA ASP A 268 -4.54 4.01 -20.34
C ASP A 268 -4.47 2.48 -20.23
N ARG A 269 -5.50 1.87 -19.62
CA ARG A 269 -5.54 0.41 -19.44
C ARG A 269 -6.97 -0.10 -19.57
N LEU A 270 -7.17 -1.00 -20.52
CA LEU A 270 -8.48 -1.50 -20.91
C LEU A 270 -8.68 -2.96 -20.49
N LEU A 271 -9.90 -3.28 -20.12
CA LEU A 271 -10.38 -4.66 -20.04
C LEU A 271 -10.76 -5.17 -21.44
N SER A 272 -10.52 -6.44 -21.70
CA SER A 272 -11.05 -7.10 -22.90
C SER A 272 -12.54 -7.37 -22.74
N PRO A 273 -13.30 -7.53 -23.85
CA PRO A 273 -14.71 -7.91 -23.79
C PRO A 273 -14.98 -9.17 -22.96
N LEU A 274 -14.10 -10.16 -23.04
CA LEU A 274 -14.20 -11.38 -22.25
C LEU A 274 -14.04 -11.10 -20.74
N GLU A 275 -13.08 -10.29 -20.36
CA GLU A 275 -12.89 -9.91 -18.94
C GLU A 275 -14.09 -9.12 -18.41
N ILE A 276 -14.66 -8.23 -19.22
CA ILE A 276 -15.86 -7.46 -18.84
C ILE A 276 -17.06 -8.42 -18.64
N GLN A 277 -17.27 -9.34 -19.57
CA GLN A 277 -18.33 -10.34 -19.48
C GLN A 277 -18.17 -11.19 -18.21
N GLN A 278 -16.98 -11.69 -17.95
CA GLN A 278 -16.69 -12.49 -16.75
C GLN A 278 -16.94 -11.71 -15.46
N ILE A 279 -16.60 -10.42 -15.40
CA ILE A 279 -16.88 -9.56 -14.24
C ILE A 279 -18.40 -9.41 -14.05
N LEU A 280 -19.15 -9.19 -15.13
CA LEU A 280 -20.62 -9.05 -15.08
C LEU A 280 -21.33 -10.33 -14.65
N GLU A 281 -20.82 -11.49 -15.05
CA GLU A 281 -21.35 -12.80 -14.67
C GLU A 281 -20.98 -13.19 -13.23
N GLY A 282 -20.16 -12.39 -12.55
CA GLY A 282 -19.66 -12.71 -11.21
C GLY A 282 -18.79 -13.97 -11.18
N THR A 283 -18.31 -14.41 -12.36
CA THR A 283 -17.47 -15.61 -12.47
C THR A 283 -16.09 -15.27 -11.95
N PRO A 284 -15.62 -15.90 -10.86
CA PRO A 284 -14.26 -15.67 -10.37
C PRO A 284 -13.28 -16.08 -11.47
N HIS A 285 -12.37 -15.19 -11.88
CA HIS A 285 -11.34 -15.39 -12.91
C HIS A 285 -10.30 -16.47 -12.55
N LEU A 286 -10.70 -17.51 -11.85
CA LEU A 286 -9.82 -18.55 -11.31
C LEU A 286 -9.60 -19.69 -12.29
N GLN A 287 -10.41 -19.79 -13.35
CA GLN A 287 -10.27 -20.82 -14.38
C GLN A 287 -9.57 -20.27 -15.62
N ALA A 288 -8.25 -20.22 -15.60
CA ALA A 288 -7.45 -20.31 -16.82
C ALA A 288 -6.81 -21.70 -16.83
N SER A 289 -7.26 -22.53 -17.76
CA SER A 289 -6.61 -23.77 -18.14
C SER A 289 -5.16 -23.48 -18.53
N GLY A 290 -4.22 -23.89 -17.72
CA GLY A 290 -2.79 -23.75 -17.98
C GLY A 290 -2.00 -24.47 -16.93
N THR A 291 -1.31 -25.51 -17.35
CA THR A 291 -0.38 -26.36 -16.64
C THR A 291 0.46 -25.56 -15.63
N LEU A 292 0.43 -25.98 -14.36
CA LEU A 292 1.33 -25.52 -13.33
C LEU A 292 2.78 -25.84 -13.74
N GLU A 293 3.51 -24.86 -14.26
CA GLU A 293 4.97 -24.90 -14.17
C GLU A 293 5.40 -24.35 -12.81
N LYS A 294 6.29 -25.12 -12.19
CA LYS A 294 6.80 -24.91 -10.84
C LYS A 294 7.49 -23.55 -10.70
N LEU A 295 7.11 -22.81 -9.66
CA LEU A 295 7.96 -21.85 -8.98
C LEU A 295 8.30 -22.38 -7.58
#